data_d820bc25b99afed4ca93243502fa888a
#
_entry.id   d820bc25b99afed4ca93243502fa888a
#
_cell.length_a   1.000
_cell.length_b   1.000
_cell.length_c   1.000
_cell.angle_alpha   90.00
_cell.angle_beta   90.00
_cell.angle_gamma   90.00
#
_symmetry.space_group_name_H-M   'P 1'
#
loop_
_entity.id
_entity.type
_entity.pdbx_description
1 polymer ?
#
loop_
_entity_poly.entity_id
_entity_poly.type
_entity_poly.pdbx_seq_one_letter_code
_entity_poly.pdbx_strand_id
1 'polypeptide(L)'
;FVGLVIYRTSIKVFFFFSWTAKKIKKNVLIFGAGELGIAVKRTFDHDLTTNKVIVGFLDDNPTKVGKSIDGVRIYKSELLINVINKLSVDELIIATPSLVSDKKAQIIEICLEHNISVLTIPPAKQIMNGDFSVNHIKNVKIEDLLERAPIQIDNESISEQLRGKRVLVTGAAGSIGSEIATQISKFGPQVIILCDQAESPWHNLHLD
;
A
#
# COMPACT_ATOMS: atom_id res chain seq x y z
N PHE A 1 42.99 -29.20 -21.15
CA PHE A 1 41.82 -28.51 -21.70
C PHE A 1 40.50 -29.00 -21.07
N VAL A 2 40.31 -30.32 -21.00
CA VAL A 2 39.07 -30.94 -20.44
C VAL A 2 38.89 -30.60 -18.95
N GLY A 3 39.94 -30.60 -18.13
CA GLY A 3 39.85 -30.22 -16.71
C GLY A 3 39.40 -28.79 -16.46
N LEU A 4 39.77 -27.84 -17.33
CA LEU A 4 39.35 -26.43 -17.25
C LEU A 4 37.85 -26.24 -17.60
N VAL A 5 37.35 -27.04 -18.53
CA VAL A 5 35.92 -27.02 -18.90
C VAL A 5 35.08 -27.60 -17.78
N ILE A 6 35.52 -28.72 -17.17
CA ILE A 6 34.83 -29.34 -16.04
C ILE A 6 34.80 -28.38 -14.82
N TYR A 7 35.92 -27.74 -14.53
CA TYR A 7 36.01 -26.76 -13.45
C TYR A 7 35.08 -25.56 -13.66
N ARG A 8 35.06 -24.99 -14.87
CA ARG A 8 34.13 -23.87 -15.22
C ARG A 8 32.66 -24.25 -15.17
N THR A 9 32.34 -25.46 -15.66
CA THR A 9 30.93 -25.94 -15.58
C THR A 9 30.53 -26.26 -14.15
N SER A 10 31.38 -26.84 -13.34
CA SER A 10 31.12 -27.10 -11.91
C SER A 10 30.91 -25.82 -11.12
N ILE A 11 31.72 -24.79 -11.35
CA ILE A 11 31.51 -23.47 -10.73
C ILE A 11 30.18 -22.83 -11.17
N LYS A 12 29.86 -22.87 -12.47
CA LYS A 12 28.59 -22.34 -12.95
C LYS A 12 27.38 -23.08 -12.36
N VAL A 13 27.44 -24.39 -12.30
CA VAL A 13 26.40 -25.22 -11.69
C VAL A 13 26.31 -24.95 -10.18
N PHE A 14 27.41 -24.84 -9.48
CA PHE A 14 27.44 -24.50 -8.05
C PHE A 14 26.88 -23.10 -7.79
N PHE A 15 27.27 -22.09 -8.57
CA PHE A 15 26.69 -20.74 -8.48
C PHE A 15 25.20 -20.72 -8.87
N PHE A 16 24.82 -21.44 -9.90
CA PHE A 16 23.42 -21.57 -10.28
C PHE A 16 22.58 -22.23 -9.18
N PHE A 17 23.06 -23.32 -8.57
CA PHE A 17 22.43 -23.97 -7.43
C PHE A 17 22.46 -23.12 -6.16
N SER A 18 23.53 -22.38 -5.89
CA SER A 18 23.64 -21.49 -4.73
C SER A 18 22.81 -20.22 -4.89
N TRP A 19 22.62 -19.71 -6.09
CA TRP A 19 21.81 -18.53 -6.35
C TRP A 19 20.31 -18.87 -6.49
N THR A 20 19.99 -20.10 -6.83
CA THR A 20 18.63 -20.65 -6.69
C THR A 20 18.37 -21.09 -5.23
N ALA A 21 19.35 -20.88 -4.33
CA ALA A 21 19.22 -21.13 -2.92
C ALA A 21 18.02 -20.34 -2.35
N LYS A 22 16.92 -21.08 -2.14
CA LYS A 22 15.81 -20.78 -1.26
C LYS A 22 15.60 -19.26 -1.05
N LYS A 23 14.95 -18.61 -1.97
CA LYS A 23 14.21 -17.42 -1.59
C LYS A 23 13.31 -17.84 -0.43
N ILE A 24 13.65 -17.39 0.78
CA ILE A 24 12.87 -17.67 1.99
C ILE A 24 11.43 -17.28 1.71
N LYS A 25 10.53 -18.26 1.70
CA LYS A 25 9.10 -17.99 1.49
C LYS A 25 8.60 -17.20 2.69
N LYS A 26 7.98 -16.05 2.44
CA LYS A 26 7.34 -15.25 3.47
C LYS A 26 5.93 -15.76 3.75
N ASN A 27 5.64 -15.99 5.01
CA ASN A 27 4.32 -16.38 5.47
C ASN A 27 3.42 -15.15 5.60
N VAL A 28 2.34 -15.13 4.86
CA VAL A 28 1.42 -14.00 4.78
C VAL A 28 0.09 -14.37 5.42
N LEU A 29 -0.38 -13.53 6.34
CA LEU A 29 -1.70 -13.60 6.95
C LEU A 29 -2.60 -12.56 6.32
N ILE A 30 -3.86 -12.91 6.00
CA ILE A 30 -4.82 -11.96 5.43
C ILE A 30 -5.87 -11.61 6.48
N PHE A 31 -6.04 -10.32 6.78
CA PHE A 31 -7.14 -9.83 7.59
C PHE A 31 -8.33 -9.49 6.70
N GLY A 32 -9.42 -10.26 6.85
CA GLY A 32 -10.63 -10.24 6.05
C GLY A 32 -10.75 -11.45 5.14
N ALA A 33 -11.66 -12.37 5.47
CA ALA A 33 -12.02 -13.55 4.65
C ALA A 33 -13.26 -13.27 3.78
N GLY A 34 -13.34 -12.05 3.23
CA GLY A 34 -14.35 -11.62 2.25
C GLY A 34 -13.86 -11.77 0.81
N GLU A 35 -14.63 -11.24 -0.14
CA GLU A 35 -14.32 -11.30 -1.58
C GLU A 35 -12.93 -10.76 -1.89
N LEU A 36 -12.54 -9.64 -1.28
CA LEU A 36 -11.23 -9.03 -1.50
C LEU A 36 -10.10 -9.92 -0.96
N GLY A 37 -10.26 -10.51 0.24
CA GLY A 37 -9.28 -11.43 0.79
C GLY A 37 -9.10 -12.70 -0.05
N ILE A 38 -10.20 -13.22 -0.61
CA ILE A 38 -10.18 -14.36 -1.54
C ILE A 38 -9.48 -13.98 -2.85
N ALA A 39 -9.76 -12.78 -3.39
CA ALA A 39 -9.09 -12.28 -4.59
C ALA A 39 -7.58 -12.15 -4.39
N VAL A 40 -7.16 -11.60 -3.24
CA VAL A 40 -5.74 -11.52 -2.86
C VAL A 40 -5.11 -12.90 -2.85
N LYS A 41 -5.71 -13.87 -2.15
CA LYS A 41 -5.18 -15.24 -2.10
C LYS A 41 -4.99 -15.83 -3.51
N ARG A 42 -6.01 -15.74 -4.35
CA ARG A 42 -5.94 -16.25 -5.73
C ARG A 42 -4.82 -15.57 -6.53
N THR A 43 -4.64 -14.27 -6.39
CA THR A 43 -3.56 -13.54 -7.06
C THR A 43 -2.19 -14.08 -6.63
N PHE A 44 -1.98 -14.34 -5.34
CA PHE A 44 -0.73 -14.94 -4.85
C PHE A 44 -0.54 -16.39 -5.28
N ASP A 45 -1.61 -17.17 -5.38
CA ASP A 45 -1.53 -18.57 -5.84
C ASP A 45 -1.16 -18.66 -7.33
N HIS A 46 -1.56 -17.68 -8.15
CA HIS A 46 -1.26 -17.62 -9.57
C HIS A 46 0.10 -16.97 -9.88
N ASP A 47 0.63 -16.16 -8.98
CA ASP A 47 1.91 -15.48 -9.18
C ASP A 47 3.09 -16.30 -8.66
N LEU A 48 3.66 -17.11 -9.56
CA LEU A 48 4.84 -17.95 -9.27
C LEU A 48 6.12 -17.13 -9.02
N THR A 49 6.11 -15.84 -9.27
CA THR A 49 7.28 -14.96 -9.06
C THR A 49 7.39 -14.47 -7.63
N THR A 50 6.30 -14.44 -6.89
CA THR A 50 6.29 -14.04 -5.50
C THR A 50 6.75 -15.17 -4.58
N ASN A 51 7.63 -14.81 -3.65
CA ASN A 51 8.08 -15.73 -2.60
C ASN A 51 7.17 -15.70 -1.37
N LYS A 52 5.86 -15.52 -1.57
CA LYS A 52 4.88 -15.37 -0.49
C LYS A 52 3.89 -16.52 -0.49
N VAL A 53 3.53 -16.99 0.70
CA VAL A 53 2.54 -18.06 0.90
C VAL A 53 1.48 -17.58 1.88
N ILE A 54 0.21 -17.69 1.51
CA ILE A 54 -0.89 -17.37 2.41
C ILE A 54 -1.06 -18.53 3.39
N VAL A 55 -0.81 -18.26 4.68
CA VAL A 55 -0.84 -19.29 5.74
C VAL A 55 -2.11 -19.24 6.60
N GLY A 56 -2.89 -18.17 6.53
CA GLY A 56 -4.12 -18.03 7.30
C GLY A 56 -4.95 -16.82 6.90
N PHE A 57 -6.20 -16.83 7.34
CA PHE A 57 -7.10 -15.68 7.32
C PHE A 57 -7.50 -15.31 8.73
N LEU A 58 -7.78 -14.04 8.96
CA LEU A 58 -8.46 -13.53 10.15
C LEU A 58 -9.80 -12.92 9.73
N ASP A 59 -10.87 -13.24 10.44
CA ASP A 59 -12.18 -12.62 10.22
C ASP A 59 -12.95 -12.61 11.55
N ASP A 60 -13.82 -11.62 11.73
CA ASP A 60 -14.67 -11.51 12.92
C ASP A 60 -16.02 -12.19 12.76
N ASN A 61 -16.39 -12.52 11.53
CA ASN A 61 -17.67 -13.14 11.24
C ASN A 61 -17.71 -14.58 11.78
N PRO A 62 -18.55 -14.88 12.80
CA PRO A 62 -18.60 -16.19 13.42
C PRO A 62 -19.02 -17.30 12.45
N THR A 63 -19.71 -16.95 11.36
CA THR A 63 -20.11 -17.95 10.34
C THR A 63 -18.95 -18.42 9.47
N LYS A 64 -17.84 -17.67 9.43
CA LYS A 64 -16.64 -17.98 8.66
C LYS A 64 -15.53 -18.58 9.51
N VAL A 65 -15.39 -18.11 10.75
CA VAL A 65 -14.34 -18.57 11.67
C VAL A 65 -14.38 -20.09 11.84
N GLY A 66 -13.21 -20.71 11.82
CA GLY A 66 -13.05 -22.17 11.89
C GLY A 66 -13.16 -22.91 10.57
N LYS A 67 -13.68 -22.26 9.51
CA LYS A 67 -13.71 -22.80 8.13
C LYS A 67 -12.38 -22.56 7.41
N SER A 68 -12.30 -23.05 6.17
CA SER A 68 -11.12 -22.87 5.32
C SER A 68 -11.54 -22.37 3.94
N ILE A 69 -10.67 -21.57 3.32
CA ILE A 69 -10.77 -21.10 1.93
C ILE A 69 -9.58 -21.68 1.18
N ASP A 70 -9.84 -22.52 0.18
CA ASP A 70 -8.82 -23.22 -0.63
C ASP A 70 -7.71 -23.86 0.26
N GLY A 71 -8.13 -24.55 1.33
CA GLY A 71 -7.23 -25.23 2.26
C GLY A 71 -6.61 -24.34 3.36
N VAL A 72 -6.79 -23.01 3.30
CA VAL A 72 -6.25 -22.07 4.28
C VAL A 72 -7.31 -21.72 5.33
N ARG A 73 -6.96 -21.91 6.61
CA ARG A 73 -7.89 -21.78 7.74
C ARG A 73 -8.19 -20.32 8.08
N ILE A 74 -9.44 -20.07 8.51
CA ILE A 74 -9.90 -18.77 9.02
C ILE A 74 -9.89 -18.80 10.55
N TYR A 75 -9.18 -17.86 11.14
CA TYR A 75 -9.07 -17.67 12.59
C TYR A 75 -9.85 -16.43 13.03
N LYS A 76 -10.23 -16.38 14.30
CA LYS A 76 -10.84 -15.18 14.89
C LYS A 76 -9.78 -14.10 15.07
N SER A 77 -10.11 -12.84 14.82
CA SER A 77 -9.15 -11.73 14.90
C SER A 77 -8.55 -11.53 16.29
N GLU A 78 -9.30 -11.86 17.36
CA GLU A 78 -8.80 -11.83 18.74
C GLU A 78 -7.61 -12.76 18.98
N LEU A 79 -7.43 -13.77 18.14
CA LEU A 79 -6.32 -14.72 18.22
C LEU A 79 -5.09 -14.27 17.41
N LEU A 80 -5.04 -13.01 16.94
CA LEU A 80 -3.97 -12.50 16.08
C LEU A 80 -2.58 -12.86 16.60
N ILE A 81 -2.25 -12.57 17.85
CA ILE A 81 -0.93 -12.83 18.45
C ILE A 81 -0.62 -14.34 18.44
N ASN A 82 -1.59 -15.16 18.80
CA ASN A 82 -1.41 -16.62 18.82
C ASN A 82 -1.17 -17.18 17.40
N VAL A 83 -1.89 -16.63 16.41
CA VAL A 83 -1.78 -17.04 15.01
C VAL A 83 -0.43 -16.60 14.42
N ILE A 84 0.01 -15.38 14.74
CA ILE A 84 1.33 -14.85 14.34
C ILE A 84 2.44 -15.82 14.78
N ASN A 85 2.45 -16.17 16.07
CA ASN A 85 3.49 -17.03 16.63
C ASN A 85 3.39 -18.48 16.10
N LYS A 86 2.16 -19.01 15.97
CA LYS A 86 1.92 -20.39 15.52
C LYS A 86 2.30 -20.62 14.06
N LEU A 87 2.05 -19.62 13.19
CA LEU A 87 2.25 -19.74 11.75
C LEU A 87 3.52 -19.06 11.28
N SER A 88 4.31 -18.48 12.20
CA SER A 88 5.54 -17.72 11.88
C SER A 88 5.27 -16.69 10.78
N VAL A 89 4.33 -15.77 11.04
CA VAL A 89 3.87 -14.79 10.07
C VAL A 89 4.94 -13.70 9.87
N ASP A 90 5.27 -13.40 8.64
CA ASP A 90 6.20 -12.33 8.25
C ASP A 90 5.47 -11.06 7.81
N GLU A 91 4.29 -11.22 7.20
CA GLU A 91 3.53 -10.09 6.64
C GLU A 91 2.02 -10.27 6.92
N LEU A 92 1.33 -9.16 7.20
CA LEU A 92 -0.12 -9.10 7.32
C LEU A 92 -0.69 -8.23 6.19
N ILE A 93 -1.69 -8.72 5.47
CA ILE A 93 -2.43 -7.94 4.46
C ILE A 93 -3.81 -7.60 5.00
N ILE A 94 -4.14 -6.31 5.09
CA ILE A 94 -5.48 -5.85 5.44
C ILE A 94 -6.33 -5.80 4.18
N ALA A 95 -7.27 -6.76 4.05
CA ALA A 95 -8.17 -6.94 2.91
C ALA A 95 -9.62 -6.59 3.27
N THR A 96 -9.83 -5.67 4.20
CA THR A 96 -11.15 -5.21 4.64
C THR A 96 -11.24 -3.70 4.48
N PRO A 97 -11.98 -3.20 3.45
CA PRO A 97 -12.07 -1.76 3.17
C PRO A 97 -12.75 -0.95 4.29
N SER A 98 -13.64 -1.58 5.04
CA SER A 98 -14.47 -0.95 6.08
C SER A 98 -13.99 -1.24 7.51
N LEU A 99 -12.69 -1.53 7.69
CA LEU A 99 -12.17 -1.73 9.03
C LEU A 99 -12.20 -0.42 9.81
N VAL A 100 -12.81 -0.44 10.99
CA VAL A 100 -12.88 0.73 11.89
C VAL A 100 -11.46 1.17 12.25
N SER A 101 -11.21 2.49 12.23
CA SER A 101 -9.88 3.08 12.45
C SER A 101 -9.19 2.60 13.72
N ASP A 102 -9.91 2.53 14.83
CA ASP A 102 -9.35 2.09 16.11
C ASP A 102 -8.86 0.63 16.05
N LYS A 103 -9.64 -0.25 15.41
CA LYS A 103 -9.25 -1.66 15.26
C LYS A 103 -8.08 -1.84 14.31
N LYS A 104 -8.04 -1.04 13.25
CA LYS A 104 -6.91 -1.01 12.31
C LYS A 104 -5.63 -0.59 13.02
N ALA A 105 -5.70 0.48 13.84
CA ALA A 105 -4.57 0.96 14.61
C ALA A 105 -4.04 -0.11 15.59
N GLN A 106 -4.93 -0.77 16.35
CA GLN A 106 -4.56 -1.86 17.25
C GLN A 106 -3.87 -3.03 16.53
N ILE A 107 -4.40 -3.45 15.36
CA ILE A 107 -3.80 -4.53 14.57
C ILE A 107 -2.39 -4.15 14.13
N ILE A 108 -2.20 -2.91 13.67
CA ILE A 108 -0.91 -2.44 13.19
C ILE A 108 0.09 -2.33 14.35
N GLU A 109 -0.33 -1.83 15.52
CA GLU A 109 0.50 -1.77 16.72
C GLU A 109 1.01 -3.15 17.12
N ILE A 110 0.12 -4.15 17.20
CA ILE A 110 0.50 -5.56 17.47
C ILE A 110 1.50 -6.06 16.43
N CYS A 111 1.29 -5.77 15.15
CA CYS A 111 2.18 -6.22 14.08
C CYS A 111 3.57 -5.58 14.20
N LEU A 112 3.65 -4.29 14.54
CA LEU A 112 4.90 -3.57 14.75
C LEU A 112 5.69 -4.14 15.94
N GLU A 113 5.03 -4.43 17.06
CA GLU A 113 5.66 -5.06 18.22
C GLU A 113 6.27 -6.43 17.91
N HIS A 114 5.68 -7.16 16.95
CA HIS A 114 6.14 -8.47 16.51
C HIS A 114 7.01 -8.43 15.25
N ASN A 115 7.46 -7.25 14.80
CA ASN A 115 8.26 -7.05 13.58
C ASN A 115 7.59 -7.58 12.30
N ILE A 116 6.27 -7.49 12.20
CA ILE A 116 5.49 -7.93 11.04
C ILE A 116 5.20 -6.73 10.14
N SER A 117 5.51 -6.86 8.86
CA SER A 117 5.19 -5.85 7.87
C SER A 117 3.69 -5.83 7.57
N VAL A 118 3.05 -4.68 7.67
CA VAL A 118 1.62 -4.54 7.34
C VAL A 118 1.44 -3.93 5.96
N LEU A 119 0.63 -4.59 5.17
CA LEU A 119 0.30 -4.21 3.80
C LEU A 119 -1.19 -3.89 3.70
N THR A 120 -1.55 -2.91 2.88
CA THR A 120 -2.95 -2.58 2.59
C THR A 120 -3.24 -2.62 1.11
N ILE A 121 -4.51 -2.84 0.79
CA ILE A 121 -5.03 -2.79 -0.56
C ILE A 121 -5.70 -1.43 -0.75
N PRO A 122 -5.37 -0.67 -1.80
CA PRO A 122 -6.06 0.58 -2.08
C PRO A 122 -7.56 0.34 -2.36
N PRO A 123 -8.43 1.36 -2.09
CA PRO A 123 -9.86 1.24 -2.35
C PRO A 123 -10.15 0.80 -3.79
N ALA A 124 -11.20 -0.03 -3.96
CA ALA A 124 -11.59 -0.61 -5.25
C ALA A 124 -11.79 0.41 -6.38
N LYS A 125 -12.10 1.68 -6.06
CA LYS A 125 -12.17 2.79 -7.03
C LYS A 125 -10.85 3.06 -7.76
N GLN A 126 -9.70 2.65 -7.21
CA GLN A 126 -8.39 2.80 -7.85
C GLN A 126 -7.99 1.55 -8.67
N ILE A 127 -8.78 0.48 -8.61
CA ILE A 127 -8.57 -0.76 -9.36
C ILE A 127 -9.55 -0.75 -10.56
N MET A 128 -9.41 0.26 -11.44
CA MET A 128 -10.43 0.56 -12.46
C MET A 128 -10.50 -0.40 -13.65
N ASN A 129 -9.72 -1.48 -13.72
CA ASN A 129 -9.71 -2.38 -14.89
C ASN A 129 -9.81 -3.87 -14.58
N GLY A 130 -10.33 -4.28 -13.43
CA GLY A 130 -10.63 -5.70 -13.19
C GLY A 130 -9.45 -6.63 -12.89
N ASP A 131 -8.23 -6.24 -13.14
CA ASP A 131 -7.03 -7.02 -12.88
C ASP A 131 -6.38 -6.59 -11.57
N PHE A 132 -6.75 -7.27 -10.48
CA PHE A 132 -6.03 -7.16 -9.22
C PHE A 132 -4.67 -7.83 -9.36
N SER A 133 -3.58 -7.05 -9.23
CA SER A 133 -2.21 -7.57 -9.24
C SER A 133 -1.52 -7.31 -7.90
N VAL A 134 -0.47 -8.11 -7.62
CA VAL A 134 0.35 -7.97 -6.40
C VAL A 134 0.96 -6.56 -6.29
N ASN A 135 1.18 -5.87 -7.39
CA ASN A 135 1.72 -4.51 -7.42
C ASN A 135 0.79 -3.44 -6.81
N HIS A 136 -0.49 -3.75 -6.64
CA HIS A 136 -1.45 -2.86 -5.97
C HIS A 136 -1.37 -2.93 -4.44
N ILE A 137 -0.66 -3.90 -3.89
CA ILE A 137 -0.49 -4.07 -2.45
C ILE A 137 0.64 -3.16 -1.98
N LYS A 138 0.33 -2.20 -1.09
CA LYS A 138 1.28 -1.20 -0.59
C LYS A 138 1.58 -1.41 0.89
N ASN A 139 2.82 -1.09 1.30
CA ASN A 139 3.15 -1.01 2.73
C ASN A 139 2.31 0.08 3.38
N VAL A 140 1.82 -0.19 4.59
CA VAL A 140 1.19 0.83 5.43
C VAL A 140 2.27 1.81 5.83
N LYS A 141 2.08 3.08 5.51
CA LYS A 141 2.92 4.15 6.01
C LYS A 141 2.39 4.62 7.37
N ILE A 142 3.27 5.16 8.20
CA ILE A 142 2.88 5.71 9.52
C ILE A 142 1.82 6.82 9.35
N GLU A 143 1.88 7.55 8.23
CA GLU A 143 0.89 8.57 7.87
C GLU A 143 -0.51 7.99 7.62
N ASP A 144 -0.61 6.73 7.16
CA ASP A 144 -1.88 6.02 7.00
C ASP A 144 -2.54 5.65 8.34
N LEU A 145 -1.77 5.68 9.44
CA LEU A 145 -2.25 5.48 10.82
C LEU A 145 -2.81 6.77 11.42
N LEU A 146 -2.28 7.89 10.97
CA LEU A 146 -2.76 9.21 11.34
C LEU A 146 -4.01 9.55 10.53
N GLU A 147 -4.98 8.64 10.41
CA GLU A 147 -6.25 8.90 9.75
C GLU A 147 -6.89 10.20 10.30
N ARG A 148 -6.34 11.34 9.90
CA ARG A 148 -7.21 12.49 9.69
C ARG A 148 -8.13 12.06 8.56
N ALA A 149 -9.42 11.94 8.86
CA ALA A 149 -10.43 11.83 7.82
C ALA A 149 -10.01 12.80 6.71
N PRO A 150 -9.81 12.34 5.47
CA PRO A 150 -9.38 13.24 4.41
C PRO A 150 -10.35 14.39 4.46
N ILE A 151 -9.83 15.60 4.67
CA ILE A 151 -10.64 16.83 4.71
C ILE A 151 -11.36 16.79 3.37
N GLN A 152 -12.68 16.55 3.39
CA GLN A 152 -13.49 16.64 2.18
C GLN A 152 -13.52 18.12 1.84
N ILE A 153 -12.63 18.51 0.94
CA ILE A 153 -12.58 19.87 0.42
C ILE A 153 -13.85 20.02 -0.39
N ASP A 154 -14.70 20.93 0.03
CA ASP A 154 -15.88 21.36 -0.72
C ASP A 154 -15.44 22.16 -1.95
N ASN A 155 -15.16 21.45 -3.01
CA ASN A 155 -14.66 22.02 -4.26
C ASN A 155 -15.69 22.98 -4.90
N GLU A 156 -16.99 22.81 -4.65
CA GLU A 156 -18.03 23.71 -5.18
C GLU A 156 -17.96 25.06 -4.50
N SER A 157 -17.91 25.08 -3.18
CA SER A 157 -17.78 26.31 -2.39
C SER A 157 -16.49 27.08 -2.71
N ILE A 158 -15.36 26.37 -2.87
CA ILE A 158 -14.09 26.99 -3.26
C ILE A 158 -14.15 27.56 -4.68
N SER A 159 -14.75 26.82 -5.61
CA SER A 159 -14.92 27.28 -7.00
C SER A 159 -15.76 28.56 -7.06
N GLU A 160 -16.85 28.66 -6.29
CA GLU A 160 -17.67 29.87 -6.21
C GLU A 160 -16.91 31.06 -5.64
N GLN A 161 -16.06 30.83 -4.63
CA GLN A 161 -15.25 31.86 -4.01
C GLN A 161 -14.12 32.38 -4.91
N LEU A 162 -13.51 31.52 -5.74
CA LEU A 162 -12.32 31.84 -6.53
C LEU A 162 -12.63 32.24 -7.98
N ARG A 163 -13.73 31.75 -8.54
CA ARG A 163 -14.10 32.03 -9.94
C ARG A 163 -14.18 33.54 -10.23
N GLY A 164 -13.43 34.00 -11.24
CA GLY A 164 -13.41 35.38 -11.64
C GLY A 164 -12.71 36.33 -10.66
N LYS A 165 -12.09 35.83 -9.60
CA LYS A 165 -11.36 36.65 -8.62
C LYS A 165 -9.89 36.82 -9.03
N ARG A 166 -9.28 37.90 -8.53
CA ARG A 166 -7.84 38.13 -8.60
C ARG A 166 -7.23 37.62 -7.28
N VAL A 167 -6.33 36.68 -7.37
CA VAL A 167 -5.75 36.00 -6.23
C VAL A 167 -4.26 36.31 -6.14
N LEU A 168 -3.76 36.70 -4.97
CA LEU A 168 -2.33 36.89 -4.70
C LEU A 168 -1.84 35.73 -3.83
N VAL A 169 -0.81 35.04 -4.30
CA VAL A 169 -0.11 33.98 -3.55
C VAL A 169 1.27 34.49 -3.20
N THR A 170 1.53 34.67 -1.90
CA THR A 170 2.86 35.03 -1.39
C THR A 170 3.65 33.78 -1.00
N GLY A 171 4.97 33.81 -1.12
CA GLY A 171 5.81 32.64 -0.93
C GLY A 171 5.61 31.59 -2.03
N ALA A 172 5.25 32.03 -3.23
CA ALA A 172 4.82 31.17 -4.32
C ALA A 172 5.92 30.26 -4.90
N ALA A 173 7.18 30.61 -4.68
CA ALA A 173 8.32 29.80 -5.08
C ALA A 173 8.68 28.69 -4.09
N GLY A 174 8.09 28.70 -2.89
CA GLY A 174 8.23 27.64 -1.90
C GLY A 174 7.36 26.41 -2.22
N SER A 175 7.68 25.25 -1.61
CA SER A 175 6.97 23.99 -1.83
C SER A 175 5.47 24.06 -1.49
N ILE A 176 5.07 24.84 -0.49
CA ILE A 176 3.67 25.03 -0.12
C ILE A 176 3.00 26.04 -1.05
N GLY A 177 3.63 27.18 -1.32
CA GLY A 177 3.07 28.25 -2.15
C GLY A 177 2.85 27.82 -3.60
N SER A 178 3.79 27.08 -4.17
CA SER A 178 3.69 26.53 -5.53
C SER A 178 2.54 25.53 -5.67
N GLU A 179 2.37 24.65 -4.70
CA GLU A 179 1.24 23.71 -4.70
C GLU A 179 -0.10 24.43 -4.53
N ILE A 180 -0.19 25.42 -3.63
CA ILE A 180 -1.39 26.27 -3.50
C ILE A 180 -1.72 26.98 -4.81
N ALA A 181 -0.73 27.57 -5.49
CA ALA A 181 -0.94 28.24 -6.78
C ALA A 181 -1.49 27.25 -7.83
N THR A 182 -0.91 26.04 -7.90
CA THR A 182 -1.35 24.97 -8.79
C THR A 182 -2.78 24.49 -8.46
N GLN A 183 -3.14 24.40 -7.20
CA GLN A 183 -4.51 24.02 -6.82
C GLN A 183 -5.52 25.12 -7.14
N ILE A 184 -5.19 26.39 -6.85
CA ILE A 184 -6.06 27.54 -7.14
C ILE A 184 -6.33 27.69 -8.64
N SER A 185 -5.34 27.40 -9.51
CA SER A 185 -5.51 27.51 -10.97
C SER A 185 -6.66 26.68 -11.51
N LYS A 186 -6.95 25.54 -10.88
CA LYS A 186 -8.03 24.60 -11.27
C LYS A 186 -9.44 25.16 -11.04
N PHE A 187 -9.59 26.18 -10.20
CA PHE A 187 -10.87 26.78 -9.85
C PHE A 187 -11.28 27.99 -10.69
N GLY A 188 -10.51 28.32 -11.76
CA GLY A 188 -10.84 29.34 -12.74
C GLY A 188 -10.83 30.77 -12.20
N PRO A 189 -9.80 31.23 -11.45
CA PRO A 189 -9.62 32.61 -11.08
C PRO A 189 -9.38 33.46 -12.33
N GLN A 190 -9.70 34.77 -12.27
CA GLN A 190 -9.44 35.70 -13.36
C GLN A 190 -7.93 35.91 -13.55
N VAL A 191 -7.19 36.04 -12.44
CA VAL A 191 -5.74 36.27 -12.43
C VAL A 191 -5.16 35.68 -11.16
N ILE A 192 -4.03 35.00 -11.27
CA ILE A 192 -3.19 34.60 -10.13
C ILE A 192 -1.91 35.43 -10.18
N ILE A 193 -1.63 36.17 -9.11
CA ILE A 193 -0.41 36.93 -8.94
C ILE A 193 0.49 36.16 -7.97
N LEU A 194 1.66 35.76 -8.43
CA LEU A 194 2.65 35.05 -7.64
C LEU A 194 3.70 36.02 -7.13
N CYS A 195 3.96 36.00 -5.83
CA CYS A 195 4.95 36.87 -5.20
C CYS A 195 5.88 36.04 -4.31
N ASP A 196 7.20 36.21 -4.55
CA ASP A 196 8.23 35.57 -3.72
C ASP A 196 9.46 36.45 -3.68
N GLN A 197 10.27 36.30 -2.62
CA GLN A 197 11.56 37.00 -2.50
C GLN A 197 12.73 36.19 -3.09
N ALA A 198 12.53 34.91 -3.44
CA ALA A 198 13.55 34.02 -3.98
C ALA A 198 13.55 34.08 -5.53
N GLU A 199 14.69 34.42 -6.14
CA GLU A 199 14.82 34.52 -7.59
C GLU A 199 14.97 33.16 -8.29
N SER A 200 15.61 32.20 -7.65
CA SER A 200 16.01 30.91 -8.27
C SER A 200 14.89 29.90 -8.56
N PRO A 201 13.80 29.77 -7.76
CA PRO A 201 12.77 28.73 -7.98
C PRO A 201 11.75 29.07 -9.07
N TRP A 202 11.70 30.28 -9.59
CA TRP A 202 10.71 30.70 -10.60
C TRP A 202 10.75 29.88 -11.90
N HIS A 203 11.92 29.32 -12.25
CA HIS A 203 12.08 28.49 -13.46
C HIS A 203 11.32 27.19 -13.46
N ASN A 204 10.87 26.69 -12.29
CA ASN A 204 10.18 25.41 -12.14
C ASN A 204 8.66 25.54 -12.02
N LEU A 205 8.13 26.76 -11.96
CA LEU A 205 6.69 27.01 -11.88
C LEU A 205 6.11 27.12 -13.30
N HIS A 206 5.96 25.97 -13.98
CA HIS A 206 5.12 25.86 -15.17
C HIS A 206 3.68 25.70 -14.73
N LEU A 207 2.91 26.78 -14.85
CA LEU A 207 1.44 26.73 -14.79
C LEU A 207 1.01 26.61 -16.26
N ASP A 208 0.72 25.35 -16.70
CA ASP A 208 0.06 25.07 -17.98
C ASP A 208 -1.42 25.44 -17.92
#